data_818feef5a57f99eb8fadbcccf7494e37
#
_entry.id   818feef5a57f99eb8fadbcccf7494e37
#
_cell.length_a   1.000
_cell.length_b   1.000
_cell.length_c   1.000
_cell.angle_alpha   90.00
_cell.angle_beta   90.00
_cell.angle_gamma   90.00
#
_symmetry.space_group_name_H-M   'P 1'
#
loop_
_entity.id
_entity.type
_entity.pdbx_description
1 polymer ?
#
loop_
_entity_poly.entity_id
_entity_poly.type
_entity_poly.pdbx_seq_one_letter_code
_entity_poly.pdbx_strand_id
1 'polypeptide(L)'
;KSAFLTNMSHEIRTPLNAIVGFSSILAETDEEQEKREYISIIENNNALLLQLIGDILDLSKIEAGTLEFNFSDFELNELMHEKENIIRMKTAEGVELIFEPGLDACLFHSDRNRLSQLLINLLTNAAKFTQTGSIRFGYEMRGRELYFWVSDTGSGIPADKTEQVFERFVKLNTFKQGTGLGLSICKMIVEHLGGRIGVESEEGKGSKFWFILPYVPGKAAAQRTEEQYPFISVEKDKLVILIAEDNDSNYRLFESILRKEYTLLHAWNGQEAVEIYRQRRPHLVLMDINMPVMNGYE
;
A
#
# COMPACT_ATOMS: atom_id res chain seq x y z
N LYS A 1 -10.03 -18.29 -17.68
CA LYS A 1 -10.71 -16.97 -17.48
C LYS A 1 -11.99 -17.09 -16.62
N SER A 2 -12.84 -18.10 -16.80
CA SER A 2 -14.09 -18.27 -16.04
C SER A 2 -13.86 -18.47 -14.53
N ALA A 3 -12.94 -19.37 -14.14
CA ALA A 3 -12.61 -19.61 -12.73
C ALA A 3 -12.01 -18.38 -12.02
N PHE A 4 -11.22 -17.58 -12.73
CA PHE A 4 -10.67 -16.33 -12.22
C PHE A 4 -11.77 -15.33 -11.85
N LEU A 5 -12.70 -15.05 -12.78
CA LEU A 5 -13.83 -14.13 -12.52
C LEU A 5 -14.73 -14.61 -11.39
N THR A 6 -14.95 -15.92 -11.29
CA THR A 6 -15.75 -16.52 -10.20
C THR A 6 -15.07 -16.32 -8.86
N ASN A 7 -13.77 -16.58 -8.75
CA ASN A 7 -13.02 -16.39 -7.53
C ASN A 7 -12.98 -14.91 -7.12
N MET A 8 -12.74 -13.99 -8.08
CA MET A 8 -12.77 -12.54 -7.82
C MET A 8 -14.13 -12.09 -7.28
N SER A 9 -15.23 -12.52 -7.92
CA SER A 9 -16.57 -12.16 -7.47
C SER A 9 -16.84 -12.63 -6.04
N HIS A 10 -16.34 -13.80 -5.67
CA HIS A 10 -16.48 -14.33 -4.31
C HIS A 10 -15.63 -13.54 -3.29
N GLU A 11 -14.36 -13.27 -3.63
CA GLU A 11 -13.44 -12.53 -2.77
C GLU A 11 -13.87 -11.06 -2.56
N ILE A 12 -14.53 -10.44 -3.54
CA ILE A 12 -15.12 -9.09 -3.41
C ILE A 12 -16.41 -9.12 -2.58
N ARG A 13 -17.27 -10.13 -2.78
CA ARG A 13 -18.59 -10.19 -2.12
C ARG A 13 -18.48 -10.33 -0.60
N THR A 14 -17.51 -11.10 -0.12
CA THR A 14 -17.34 -11.37 1.32
C THR A 14 -17.09 -10.09 2.12
N PRO A 15 -16.05 -9.27 1.84
CA PRO A 15 -15.82 -8.01 2.54
C PRO A 15 -16.94 -7.00 2.30
N LEU A 16 -17.52 -6.94 1.09
CA LEU A 16 -18.65 -6.04 0.80
C LEU A 16 -19.87 -6.35 1.67
N ASN A 17 -20.25 -7.62 1.80
CA ASN A 17 -21.37 -8.02 2.65
C ASN A 17 -21.09 -7.69 4.13
N ALA A 18 -19.86 -7.84 4.60
CA ALA A 18 -19.49 -7.45 5.96
C ALA A 18 -19.64 -5.93 6.16
N ILE A 19 -19.12 -5.10 5.22
CA ILE A 19 -19.28 -3.65 5.27
C ILE A 19 -20.76 -3.26 5.34
N VAL A 20 -21.57 -3.76 4.40
CA VAL A 20 -23.01 -3.44 4.33
C VAL A 20 -23.74 -3.90 5.60
N GLY A 21 -23.51 -5.14 6.05
CA GLY A 21 -24.17 -5.71 7.23
C GLY A 21 -23.82 -4.93 8.50
N PHE A 22 -22.54 -4.70 8.78
CA PHE A 22 -22.13 -3.98 9.99
C PHE A 22 -22.47 -2.48 9.94
N SER A 23 -22.54 -1.86 8.74
CA SER A 23 -23.02 -0.48 8.60
C SER A 23 -24.50 -0.36 8.98
N SER A 24 -25.33 -1.35 8.64
CA SER A 24 -26.75 -1.37 9.02
C SER A 24 -26.92 -1.55 10.53
N ILE A 25 -26.18 -2.49 11.14
CA ILE A 25 -26.23 -2.75 12.57
C ILE A 25 -25.71 -1.54 13.38
N LEU A 26 -24.64 -0.90 12.90
CA LEU A 26 -24.07 0.29 13.51
C LEU A 26 -25.08 1.44 13.66
N ALA A 27 -26.00 1.57 12.69
CA ALA A 27 -27.06 2.59 12.73
C ALA A 27 -28.11 2.33 13.83
N GLU A 28 -28.28 1.09 14.27
CA GLU A 28 -29.25 0.66 15.27
C GLU A 28 -28.63 0.43 16.67
N THR A 29 -27.29 0.48 16.77
CA THR A 29 -26.56 0.18 18.01
C THR A 29 -26.38 1.46 18.84
N ASP A 30 -26.72 1.41 20.13
CA ASP A 30 -26.52 2.52 21.06
C ASP A 30 -25.24 2.38 21.89
N GLU A 31 -24.71 1.17 22.04
CA GLU A 31 -23.56 0.88 22.90
C GLU A 31 -22.24 1.29 22.23
N GLU A 32 -21.50 2.21 22.86
CA GLU A 32 -20.25 2.80 22.32
C GLU A 32 -19.14 1.76 22.08
N GLN A 33 -19.09 0.69 22.87
CA GLN A 33 -18.09 -0.35 22.70
C GLN A 33 -18.36 -1.19 21.45
N GLU A 34 -19.62 -1.57 21.23
CA GLU A 34 -20.05 -2.29 20.02
C GLU A 34 -19.87 -1.43 18.77
N LYS A 35 -20.18 -0.13 18.84
CA LYS A 35 -19.93 0.81 17.73
C LYS A 35 -18.47 0.79 17.28
N ARG A 36 -17.54 0.86 18.24
CA ARG A 36 -16.09 0.83 17.93
C ARG A 36 -15.69 -0.50 17.28
N GLU A 37 -16.24 -1.62 17.75
CA GLU A 37 -15.98 -2.93 17.17
C GLU A 37 -16.50 -3.00 15.73
N TYR A 38 -17.74 -2.57 15.48
CA TYR A 38 -18.33 -2.58 14.13
C TYR A 38 -17.59 -1.63 13.17
N ILE A 39 -17.19 -0.45 13.62
CA ILE A 39 -16.35 0.47 12.84
C ILE A 39 -15.03 -0.22 12.46
N SER A 40 -14.36 -0.86 13.41
CA SER A 40 -13.11 -1.58 13.13
C SER A 40 -13.28 -2.69 12.11
N ILE A 41 -14.40 -3.44 12.19
CA ILE A 41 -14.73 -4.48 11.21
C ILE A 41 -14.96 -3.87 9.82
N ILE A 42 -15.70 -2.77 9.73
CA ILE A 42 -15.96 -2.06 8.47
C ILE A 42 -14.65 -1.57 7.85
N GLU A 43 -13.81 -0.91 8.64
CA GLU A 43 -12.51 -0.37 8.20
C GLU A 43 -11.57 -1.47 7.68
N ASN A 44 -11.47 -2.58 8.42
CA ASN A 44 -10.64 -3.72 8.02
C ASN A 44 -11.12 -4.36 6.71
N ASN A 45 -12.44 -4.51 6.52
CA ASN A 45 -13.00 -5.06 5.29
C ASN A 45 -12.89 -4.08 4.12
N ASN A 46 -12.99 -2.77 4.36
CA ASN A 46 -12.77 -1.74 3.35
C ASN A 46 -11.31 -1.75 2.86
N ALA A 47 -10.34 -1.79 3.78
CA ALA A 47 -8.93 -1.90 3.44
C ALA A 47 -8.63 -3.16 2.62
N LEU A 48 -9.24 -4.31 2.98
CA LEU A 48 -9.13 -5.55 2.22
C LEU A 48 -9.72 -5.43 0.82
N LEU A 49 -10.87 -4.77 0.67
CA LEU A 49 -11.53 -4.57 -0.62
C LEU A 49 -10.69 -3.66 -1.53
N LEU A 50 -10.15 -2.57 -1.01
CA LEU A 50 -9.28 -1.67 -1.76
C LEU A 50 -8.00 -2.39 -2.21
N GLN A 51 -7.39 -3.21 -1.35
CA GLN A 51 -6.24 -4.04 -1.71
C GLN A 51 -6.60 -5.03 -2.83
N LEU A 52 -7.75 -5.72 -2.74
CA LEU A 52 -8.23 -6.64 -3.78
C LEU A 52 -8.39 -5.94 -5.13
N ILE A 53 -9.01 -4.76 -5.16
CA ILE A 53 -9.20 -3.98 -6.39
C ILE A 53 -7.84 -3.60 -6.97
N GLY A 54 -6.91 -3.11 -6.14
CA GLY A 54 -5.55 -2.79 -6.57
C GLY A 54 -4.81 -4.00 -7.15
N ASP A 55 -4.87 -5.14 -6.48
CA ASP A 55 -4.27 -6.41 -6.92
C ASP A 55 -4.83 -6.87 -8.28
N ILE A 56 -6.15 -6.73 -8.48
CA ILE A 56 -6.84 -7.08 -9.73
C ILE A 56 -6.41 -6.14 -10.88
N LEU A 57 -6.34 -4.84 -10.61
CA LEU A 57 -5.91 -3.86 -11.61
C LEU A 57 -4.46 -4.08 -12.01
N ASP A 58 -3.56 -4.31 -11.04
CA ASP A 58 -2.16 -4.64 -11.32
C ASP A 58 -2.06 -5.91 -12.17
N LEU A 59 -2.78 -6.97 -11.80
CA LEU A 59 -2.79 -8.20 -12.56
C LEU A 59 -3.30 -8.00 -13.99
N SER A 60 -4.37 -7.22 -14.17
CA SER A 60 -4.93 -6.90 -15.48
C SER A 60 -3.94 -6.13 -16.36
N LYS A 61 -3.24 -5.15 -15.77
CA LYS A 61 -2.20 -4.38 -16.47
C LYS A 61 -1.00 -5.25 -16.86
N ILE A 62 -0.60 -6.18 -15.99
CA ILE A 62 0.49 -7.14 -16.28
C ILE A 62 0.09 -8.07 -17.43
N GLU A 63 -1.11 -8.65 -17.40
CA GLU A 63 -1.60 -9.55 -18.48
C GLU A 63 -1.75 -8.83 -19.82
N ALA A 64 -2.11 -7.55 -19.79
CA ALA A 64 -2.18 -6.71 -20.99
C ALA A 64 -0.82 -6.20 -21.47
N GLY A 65 0.26 -6.41 -20.72
CA GLY A 65 1.58 -5.83 -20.99
C GLY A 65 1.63 -4.32 -20.89
N THR A 66 0.69 -3.73 -20.15
CA THR A 66 0.55 -2.26 -19.98
C THR A 66 0.96 -1.77 -18.60
N LEU A 67 1.56 -2.65 -17.77
CA LEU A 67 2.08 -2.23 -16.49
C LEU A 67 3.29 -1.32 -16.69
N GLU A 68 3.16 -0.07 -16.30
CA GLU A 68 4.24 0.90 -16.35
C GLU A 68 5.14 0.78 -15.12
N PHE A 69 6.46 0.93 -15.34
CA PHE A 69 7.47 0.97 -14.31
C PHE A 69 8.14 2.35 -14.32
N ASN A 70 8.15 2.99 -13.17
CA ASN A 70 8.73 4.31 -12.98
C ASN A 70 10.09 4.20 -12.27
N PHE A 71 11.15 4.06 -13.06
CA PHE A 71 12.50 3.95 -12.54
C PHE A 71 13.00 5.29 -11.99
N SER A 72 13.54 5.28 -10.79
CA SER A 72 14.12 6.43 -10.11
C SER A 72 15.30 6.01 -9.26
N ASP A 73 16.15 6.98 -8.91
CA ASP A 73 17.25 6.79 -7.98
C ASP A 73 16.76 7.07 -6.56
N PHE A 74 17.01 6.15 -5.63
CA PHE A 74 16.63 6.31 -4.23
C PHE A 74 17.61 5.58 -3.31
N GLU A 75 17.64 5.97 -2.05
CA GLU A 75 18.41 5.29 -1.01
C GLU A 75 17.59 4.10 -0.47
N LEU A 76 18.15 2.90 -0.58
CA LEU A 76 17.45 1.65 -0.27
C LEU A 76 17.19 1.50 1.23
N ASN A 77 18.13 1.91 2.10
CA ASN A 77 17.95 1.80 3.54
C ASN A 77 16.81 2.70 4.04
N GLU A 78 16.62 3.89 3.43
CA GLU A 78 15.47 4.76 3.75
C GLU A 78 14.15 4.04 3.45
N LEU A 79 14.04 3.41 2.28
CA LEU A 79 12.86 2.63 1.93
C LEU A 79 12.64 1.48 2.91
N MET A 80 13.68 0.76 3.29
CA MET A 80 13.59 -0.37 4.22
C MET A 80 13.12 0.09 5.61
N HIS A 81 13.67 1.19 6.14
CA HIS A 81 13.23 1.78 7.42
C HIS A 81 11.79 2.27 7.38
N GLU A 82 11.33 2.86 6.27
CA GLU A 82 9.91 3.21 6.12
C GLU A 82 9.02 1.96 6.25
N LYS A 83 9.42 0.84 5.65
CA LYS A 83 8.65 -0.41 5.74
C LYS A 83 8.73 -1.01 7.14
N GLU A 84 9.86 -0.94 7.80
CA GLU A 84 10.00 -1.33 9.20
C GLU A 84 8.98 -0.61 10.07
N ASN A 85 8.89 0.71 9.97
CA ASN A 85 7.98 1.52 10.76
C ASN A 85 6.49 1.15 10.53
N ILE A 86 6.10 0.91 9.26
CA ILE A 86 4.74 0.50 8.91
C ILE A 86 4.40 -0.89 9.48
N ILE A 87 5.32 -1.83 9.37
CA ILE A 87 5.10 -3.22 9.78
C ILE A 87 5.12 -3.35 11.30
N ARG A 88 5.92 -2.56 12.00
CA ARG A 88 5.98 -2.55 13.47
C ARG A 88 4.59 -2.34 14.10
N MET A 89 3.75 -1.50 13.48
CA MET A 89 2.37 -1.27 13.94
C MET A 89 1.42 -2.45 13.68
N LYS A 90 1.79 -3.37 12.78
CA LYS A 90 0.98 -4.55 12.39
C LYS A 90 1.49 -5.85 13.02
N THR A 91 2.65 -5.81 13.63
CA THR A 91 3.28 -6.97 14.27
C THR A 91 2.65 -7.22 15.62
N ALA A 92 2.37 -8.49 15.95
CA ALA A 92 1.80 -8.86 17.23
C ALA A 92 2.72 -8.46 18.41
N GLU A 93 2.12 -8.16 19.56
CA GLU A 93 2.87 -7.82 20.76
C GLU A 93 3.80 -8.98 21.15
N GLY A 94 5.08 -8.67 21.42
CA GLY A 94 6.11 -9.65 21.74
C GLY A 94 6.80 -10.31 20.55
N VAL A 95 6.43 -9.97 19.30
CA VAL A 95 7.20 -10.40 18.12
C VAL A 95 8.26 -9.35 17.79
N GLU A 96 9.51 -9.78 17.73
CA GLU A 96 10.64 -8.91 17.42
C GLU A 96 10.72 -8.66 15.90
N LEU A 97 10.80 -7.39 15.48
CA LEU A 97 11.01 -7.01 14.07
C LEU A 97 12.39 -6.40 13.91
N ILE A 98 13.23 -7.02 13.06
CA ILE A 98 14.63 -6.66 12.88
C ILE A 98 14.94 -6.41 11.43
N PHE A 99 15.43 -5.20 11.11
CA PHE A 99 16.02 -4.88 9.80
C PHE A 99 17.53 -5.10 9.83
N GLU A 100 18.06 -5.79 8.83
CA GLU A 100 19.48 -6.05 8.63
C GLU A 100 19.97 -5.40 7.33
N PRO A 101 20.59 -4.21 7.40
CA PRO A 101 21.12 -3.55 6.22
C PRO A 101 22.35 -4.30 5.69
N GLY A 102 22.41 -4.49 4.36
CA GLY A 102 23.56 -5.13 3.71
C GLY A 102 24.74 -4.20 3.46
N LEU A 103 24.47 -2.89 3.40
CA LEU A 103 25.44 -1.81 3.16
C LEU A 103 25.07 -0.61 4.02
N ASP A 104 26.05 0.21 4.40
CA ASP A 104 25.81 1.44 5.16
C ASP A 104 24.96 2.45 4.37
N ALA A 105 25.15 2.51 3.05
CA ALA A 105 24.32 3.27 2.11
C ALA A 105 24.22 2.52 0.79
N CYS A 106 23.05 2.50 0.18
CA CYS A 106 22.80 1.81 -1.08
C CYS A 106 21.90 2.65 -1.99
N LEU A 107 22.51 3.41 -2.89
CA LEU A 107 21.78 4.10 -3.94
C LEU A 107 21.39 3.09 -5.03
N PHE A 108 20.10 2.93 -5.23
CA PHE A 108 19.54 1.95 -6.14
C PHE A 108 18.66 2.61 -7.21
N HIS A 109 18.93 2.30 -8.48
CA HIS A 109 18.10 2.71 -9.60
C HIS A 109 17.08 1.62 -9.91
N SER A 110 15.84 1.82 -9.51
CA SER A 110 14.75 0.85 -9.70
C SER A 110 13.38 1.54 -9.59
N ASP A 111 12.31 0.78 -9.68
CA ASP A 111 10.98 1.30 -9.34
C ASP A 111 10.76 1.20 -7.82
N ARG A 112 10.85 2.35 -7.13
CA ARG A 112 10.68 2.47 -5.69
C ARG A 112 9.30 2.00 -5.22
N ASN A 113 8.24 2.28 -6.00
CA ASN A 113 6.87 1.92 -5.63
C ASN A 113 6.65 0.42 -5.75
N ARG A 114 7.13 -0.21 -6.81
CA ARG A 114 7.03 -1.67 -7.01
C ARG A 114 7.88 -2.42 -6.00
N LEU A 115 9.08 -1.95 -5.69
CA LEU A 115 9.90 -2.54 -4.62
C LEU A 115 9.22 -2.38 -3.25
N SER A 116 8.63 -1.22 -2.97
CA SER A 116 7.81 -0.99 -1.78
C SER A 116 6.65 -1.99 -1.67
N GLN A 117 5.93 -2.23 -2.76
CA GLN A 117 4.82 -3.19 -2.85
C GLN A 117 5.29 -4.62 -2.55
N LEU A 118 6.42 -5.05 -3.14
CA LEU A 118 7.06 -6.34 -2.85
C LEU A 118 7.33 -6.52 -1.35
N LEU A 119 8.06 -5.56 -0.76
CA LEU A 119 8.45 -5.61 0.64
C LEU A 119 7.24 -5.63 1.56
N ILE A 120 6.24 -4.77 1.33
CA ILE A 120 5.00 -4.75 2.13
C ILE A 120 4.24 -6.07 2.04
N ASN A 121 4.12 -6.67 0.86
CA ASN A 121 3.45 -7.96 0.70
C ASN A 121 4.16 -9.07 1.48
N LEU A 122 5.48 -9.16 1.40
CA LEU A 122 6.24 -10.19 2.12
C LEU A 122 6.22 -9.94 3.63
N LEU A 123 6.43 -8.71 4.08
CA LEU A 123 6.46 -8.37 5.50
C LEU A 123 5.08 -8.49 6.17
N THR A 124 3.99 -8.11 5.49
CA THR A 124 2.63 -8.31 6.02
C THR A 124 2.27 -9.78 6.12
N ASN A 125 2.75 -10.63 5.20
CA ASN A 125 2.61 -12.07 5.32
C ASN A 125 3.38 -12.59 6.53
N ALA A 126 4.63 -12.19 6.73
CA ALA A 126 5.42 -12.57 7.92
C ALA A 126 4.70 -12.16 9.21
N ALA A 127 4.24 -10.90 9.33
CA ALA A 127 3.50 -10.41 10.50
C ALA A 127 2.20 -11.18 10.75
N LYS A 128 1.47 -11.51 9.70
CA LYS A 128 0.21 -12.26 9.77
C LYS A 128 0.39 -13.70 10.27
N PHE A 129 1.50 -14.35 9.94
CA PHE A 129 1.72 -15.76 10.26
C PHE A 129 2.62 -15.98 11.48
N THR A 130 3.24 -14.93 12.04
CA THR A 130 4.06 -14.97 13.24
C THR A 130 3.30 -14.40 14.42
N GLN A 131 3.01 -15.25 15.42
CA GLN A 131 2.32 -14.84 16.65
C GLN A 131 3.32 -14.62 17.80
N THR A 132 4.45 -15.30 17.77
CA THR A 132 5.54 -15.20 18.74
C THR A 132 6.87 -15.42 18.04
N GLY A 133 7.95 -14.89 18.59
CA GLY A 133 9.29 -15.02 18.04
C GLY A 133 9.76 -13.78 17.29
N SER A 134 10.24 -13.93 16.05
CA SER A 134 10.83 -12.80 15.33
C SER A 134 10.54 -12.80 13.83
N ILE A 135 10.57 -11.60 13.27
CA ILE A 135 10.57 -11.34 11.83
C ILE A 135 11.86 -10.57 11.53
N ARG A 136 12.70 -11.13 10.67
CA ARG A 136 13.96 -10.53 10.25
C ARG A 136 13.89 -10.28 8.75
N PHE A 137 14.37 -9.15 8.30
CA PHE A 137 14.40 -8.83 6.88
C PHE A 137 15.60 -7.96 6.55
N GLY A 138 16.01 -8.02 5.30
CA GLY A 138 17.20 -7.29 4.90
C GLY A 138 17.54 -7.53 3.44
N TYR A 139 18.73 -7.08 3.08
CA TYR A 139 19.29 -7.35 1.76
C TYR A 139 20.82 -7.50 1.87
N GLU A 140 21.41 -8.12 0.88
CA GLU A 140 22.87 -8.20 0.72
C GLU A 140 23.28 -8.07 -0.75
N MET A 141 24.48 -7.54 -0.97
CA MET A 141 25.07 -7.48 -2.30
C MET A 141 25.71 -8.83 -2.65
N ARG A 142 25.28 -9.44 -3.75
CA ARG A 142 25.84 -10.66 -4.31
C ARG A 142 26.37 -10.41 -5.74
N GLY A 143 27.60 -9.95 -5.83
CA GLY A 143 28.20 -9.58 -7.11
C GLY A 143 27.51 -8.36 -7.73
N ARG A 144 26.73 -8.55 -8.81
CA ARG A 144 25.94 -7.50 -9.47
C ARG A 144 24.44 -7.60 -9.18
N GLU A 145 24.06 -8.30 -8.14
CA GLU A 145 22.67 -8.52 -7.77
C GLU A 145 22.48 -8.13 -6.30
N LEU A 146 21.28 -7.63 -5.98
CA LEU A 146 20.80 -7.46 -4.60
C LEU A 146 19.91 -8.66 -4.26
N TYR A 147 20.29 -9.38 -3.22
CA TYR A 147 19.50 -10.46 -2.63
C TYR A 147 18.71 -9.89 -1.46
N PHE A 148 17.39 -9.87 -1.57
CA PHE A 148 16.47 -9.44 -0.53
C PHE A 148 15.87 -10.66 0.15
N TRP A 149 15.59 -10.56 1.44
CA TRP A 149 14.97 -11.64 2.19
C TRP A 149 14.09 -11.12 3.32
N VAL A 150 13.03 -11.91 3.64
CA VAL A 150 12.14 -11.75 4.78
C VAL A 150 12.02 -13.14 5.41
N SER A 151 12.47 -13.30 6.65
CA SER A 151 12.43 -14.54 7.41
C SER A 151 11.56 -14.37 8.64
N ASP A 152 10.67 -15.30 8.87
CA ASP A 152 9.78 -15.35 10.02
C ASP A 152 9.90 -16.68 10.78
N THR A 153 9.55 -16.66 12.06
CA THR A 153 9.48 -17.86 12.91
C THR A 153 8.03 -18.33 13.09
N GLY A 154 7.18 -18.08 12.10
CA GLY A 154 5.76 -18.38 12.15
C GLY A 154 5.41 -19.84 11.88
N SER A 155 4.19 -20.05 11.39
CA SER A 155 3.66 -21.40 11.14
C SER A 155 4.38 -22.22 10.09
N GLY A 156 5.19 -21.59 9.24
CA GLY A 156 5.82 -22.24 8.09
C GLY A 156 4.83 -22.70 7.03
N ILE A 157 5.35 -23.37 6.00
CA ILE A 157 4.64 -23.86 4.83
C ILE A 157 5.00 -25.33 4.61
N PRO A 158 4.01 -26.23 4.43
CA PRO A 158 4.28 -27.62 4.07
C PRO A 158 5.08 -27.74 2.78
N ALA A 159 6.03 -28.69 2.71
CA ALA A 159 6.96 -28.82 1.60
C ALA A 159 6.27 -29.04 0.23
N ASP A 160 5.13 -29.74 0.22
CA ASP A 160 4.33 -30.02 -0.97
C ASP A 160 3.59 -28.77 -1.52
N LYS A 161 3.59 -27.67 -0.76
CA LYS A 161 2.89 -26.42 -1.11
C LYS A 161 3.81 -25.25 -1.41
N THR A 162 5.11 -25.38 -1.18
CA THR A 162 6.08 -24.28 -1.35
C THR A 162 6.14 -23.75 -2.78
N GLU A 163 5.96 -24.59 -3.79
CA GLU A 163 5.91 -24.16 -5.20
C GLU A 163 4.58 -23.44 -5.54
N GLN A 164 3.50 -23.86 -4.90
CA GLN A 164 2.15 -23.35 -5.19
C GLN A 164 1.85 -22.00 -4.57
N VAL A 165 2.62 -21.53 -3.57
CA VAL A 165 2.34 -20.25 -2.87
C VAL A 165 2.40 -19.03 -3.78
N PHE A 166 3.09 -19.12 -4.91
CA PHE A 166 3.15 -18.06 -5.92
C PHE A 166 2.05 -18.16 -6.98
N GLU A 167 1.18 -19.18 -6.92
CA GLU A 167 0.02 -19.28 -7.80
C GLU A 167 -1.10 -18.35 -7.34
N ARG A 168 -1.97 -17.99 -8.29
CA ARG A 168 -3.08 -17.04 -8.04
C ARG A 168 -4.16 -17.70 -7.19
N PHE A 169 -4.69 -16.96 -6.21
CA PHE A 169 -5.75 -17.38 -5.29
C PHE A 169 -5.41 -18.58 -4.39
N VAL A 170 -4.15 -18.94 -4.29
CA VAL A 170 -3.72 -19.97 -3.35
C VAL A 170 -3.69 -19.40 -1.94
N LYS A 171 -4.44 -20.02 -1.04
CA LYS A 171 -4.48 -19.74 0.39
C LYS A 171 -4.21 -21.04 1.14
N LEU A 172 -3.10 -21.11 1.86
CA LEU A 172 -2.75 -22.29 2.66
C LEU A 172 -3.61 -22.41 3.93
N ASN A 173 -4.08 -21.27 4.42
CA ASN A 173 -4.98 -21.19 5.56
C ASN A 173 -6.19 -20.35 5.20
N THR A 174 -7.35 -21.00 5.09
CA THR A 174 -8.63 -20.37 4.72
C THR A 174 -9.20 -19.48 5.82
N PHE A 175 -8.75 -19.65 7.06
CA PHE A 175 -9.23 -18.84 8.20
C PHE A 175 -8.50 -17.51 8.35
N LYS A 176 -7.33 -17.32 7.70
CA LYS A 176 -6.61 -16.05 7.75
C LYS A 176 -6.95 -15.19 6.54
N GLN A 177 -7.39 -13.95 6.78
CA GLN A 177 -7.73 -12.97 5.75
C GLN A 177 -6.59 -12.76 4.76
N GLY A 178 -6.92 -12.62 3.46
CA GLY A 178 -5.98 -12.32 2.38
C GLY A 178 -6.57 -12.61 1.02
N THR A 179 -6.06 -11.95 -0.01
CA THR A 179 -6.57 -12.04 -1.39
C THR A 179 -6.11 -13.30 -2.13
N GLY A 180 -4.97 -13.89 -1.71
CA GLY A 180 -4.30 -14.95 -2.45
C GLY A 180 -3.63 -14.47 -3.74
N LEU A 181 -3.55 -13.16 -3.97
CA LEU A 181 -2.93 -12.55 -5.15
C LEU A 181 -1.56 -11.94 -4.86
N GLY A 182 -1.29 -11.51 -3.62
CA GLY A 182 -0.09 -10.77 -3.28
C GLY A 182 1.23 -11.45 -3.71
N LEU A 183 1.42 -12.74 -3.40
CA LEU A 183 2.65 -13.45 -3.78
C LEU A 183 2.76 -13.68 -5.28
N SER A 184 1.66 -13.89 -6.00
CA SER A 184 1.68 -14.01 -7.46
C SER A 184 2.04 -12.68 -8.12
N ILE A 185 1.57 -11.56 -7.57
CA ILE A 185 1.96 -10.21 -8.01
C ILE A 185 3.45 -9.97 -7.72
N CYS A 186 3.94 -10.35 -6.53
CA CYS A 186 5.36 -10.28 -6.19
C CYS A 186 6.22 -10.99 -7.24
N LYS A 187 5.85 -12.22 -7.62
CA LYS A 187 6.56 -12.99 -8.64
C LYS A 187 6.61 -12.26 -9.97
N MET A 188 5.48 -11.76 -10.45
CA MET A 188 5.39 -11.03 -11.71
C MET A 188 6.21 -9.74 -11.72
N ILE A 189 6.18 -8.97 -10.62
CA ILE A 189 6.99 -7.75 -10.49
C ILE A 189 8.49 -8.08 -10.54
N VAL A 190 8.92 -9.09 -9.77
CA VAL A 190 10.34 -9.52 -9.72
C VAL A 190 10.81 -10.01 -11.09
N GLU A 191 10.02 -10.84 -11.78
CA GLU A 191 10.33 -11.32 -13.11
C GLU A 191 10.44 -10.18 -14.14
N HIS A 192 9.56 -9.17 -14.04
CA HIS A 192 9.58 -7.99 -14.90
C HIS A 192 10.80 -7.09 -14.66
N LEU A 193 11.26 -7.01 -13.42
CA LEU A 193 12.51 -6.32 -13.04
C LEU A 193 13.77 -7.14 -13.37
N GLY A 194 13.63 -8.28 -14.05
CA GLY A 194 14.74 -9.14 -14.47
C GLY A 194 15.31 -9.99 -13.34
N GLY A 195 14.56 -10.19 -12.27
CA GLY A 195 14.96 -10.92 -11.08
C GLY A 195 14.36 -12.33 -10.97
N ARG A 196 14.49 -12.92 -9.79
CA ARG A 196 13.90 -14.20 -9.42
C ARG A 196 13.47 -14.19 -7.94
N ILE A 197 12.40 -14.91 -7.62
CA ILE A 197 11.82 -14.99 -6.27
C ILE A 197 11.67 -16.46 -5.86
N GLY A 198 11.75 -16.73 -4.57
CA GLY A 198 11.57 -18.06 -4.03
C GLY A 198 11.23 -18.06 -2.53
N VAL A 199 11.03 -19.26 -2.00
CA VAL A 199 10.73 -19.49 -0.59
C VAL A 199 11.45 -20.74 -0.08
N GLU A 200 11.97 -20.64 1.13
CA GLU A 200 12.48 -21.75 1.93
C GLU A 200 11.61 -21.81 3.18
N SER A 201 10.99 -22.95 3.47
CA SER A 201 10.08 -23.04 4.61
C SER A 201 10.00 -24.45 5.13
N GLU A 202 9.77 -24.55 6.44
CA GLU A 202 9.48 -25.81 7.14
C GLU A 202 8.29 -25.58 8.06
N GLU A 203 7.29 -26.46 7.96
CA GLU A 203 6.07 -26.36 8.78
C GLU A 203 6.43 -26.39 10.29
N GLY A 204 5.90 -25.42 11.03
CA GLY A 204 6.16 -25.23 12.45
C GLY A 204 7.48 -24.51 12.79
N LYS A 205 8.34 -24.20 11.82
CA LYS A 205 9.61 -23.48 12.05
C LYS A 205 9.69 -22.09 11.46
N GLY A 206 8.78 -21.78 10.53
CA GLY A 206 8.71 -20.49 9.85
C GLY A 206 9.08 -20.55 8.38
N SER A 207 9.19 -19.38 7.77
CA SER A 207 9.45 -19.23 6.34
C SER A 207 10.51 -18.17 6.07
N LYS A 208 11.27 -18.35 5.00
CA LYS A 208 12.16 -17.35 4.44
C LYS A 208 11.80 -17.12 2.99
N PHE A 209 11.12 -16.00 2.70
CA PHE A 209 10.90 -15.53 1.35
C PHE A 209 12.10 -14.71 0.91
N TRP A 210 12.53 -14.92 -0.32
CA TRP A 210 13.65 -14.18 -0.89
C TRP A 210 13.39 -13.80 -2.34
N PHE A 211 13.98 -12.69 -2.77
CA PHE A 211 14.03 -12.32 -4.17
C PHE A 211 15.35 -11.66 -4.51
N ILE A 212 15.72 -11.71 -5.78
CA ILE A 212 16.98 -11.17 -6.29
C ILE A 212 16.64 -10.22 -7.42
N LEU A 213 17.25 -9.04 -7.39
CA LEU A 213 17.15 -8.05 -8.48
C LEU A 213 18.55 -7.69 -8.98
N PRO A 214 18.71 -7.39 -10.29
CA PRO A 214 19.92 -6.80 -10.81
C PRO A 214 20.21 -5.47 -10.10
N TYR A 215 21.43 -5.28 -9.63
CA TYR A 215 21.84 -4.02 -9.03
C TYR A 215 22.24 -3.03 -10.10
N VAL A 216 21.51 -1.96 -10.23
CA VAL A 216 21.85 -0.79 -11.03
C VAL A 216 22.15 0.34 -10.05
N PRO A 217 23.40 0.82 -9.95
CA PRO A 217 23.75 1.92 -9.05
C PRO A 217 22.95 3.17 -9.40
N GLY A 218 22.28 3.74 -8.41
CA GLY A 218 21.66 5.05 -8.52
C GLY A 218 22.72 6.13 -8.60
N LYS A 219 22.39 7.26 -9.21
CA LYS A 219 23.21 8.47 -9.16
C LYS A 219 22.87 9.23 -7.90
N ALA A 220 23.87 9.66 -7.12
CA ALA A 220 23.63 10.60 -6.04
C ALA A 220 22.90 11.81 -6.64
N ALA A 221 21.68 12.08 -6.16
CA ALA A 221 21.01 13.31 -6.50
C ALA A 221 21.98 14.44 -6.11
N ALA A 222 22.42 15.24 -7.08
CA ALA A 222 23.01 16.52 -6.74
C ALA A 222 22.04 17.14 -5.73
N GLN A 223 22.53 17.42 -4.51
CA GLN A 223 21.74 17.90 -3.39
C GLN A 223 20.66 18.85 -3.93
N ARG A 224 19.41 18.36 -3.99
CA ARG A 224 18.30 19.30 -4.08
C ARG A 224 18.45 20.09 -2.80
N THR A 225 18.98 21.29 -2.94
CA THR A 225 18.80 22.33 -1.94
C THR A 225 17.31 22.33 -1.69
N GLU A 226 16.87 21.85 -0.55
CA GLU A 226 15.51 22.13 -0.09
C GLU A 226 15.44 23.64 -0.15
N GLU A 227 14.72 24.15 -1.13
CA GLU A 227 14.28 25.53 -1.08
C GLU A 227 13.46 25.58 0.20
N GLN A 228 14.07 26.07 1.26
CA GLN A 228 13.37 26.42 2.48
C GLN A 228 12.39 27.52 2.11
N TYR A 229 11.20 27.10 1.69
CA TYR A 229 10.08 28.02 1.63
C TYR A 229 9.92 28.58 3.02
N PRO A 230 9.98 29.91 3.22
CA PRO A 230 9.79 30.48 4.53
C PRO A 230 8.47 29.97 5.09
N PHE A 231 8.52 29.32 6.24
CA PHE A 231 7.33 28.96 7.00
C PHE A 231 6.59 30.26 7.33
N ILE A 232 5.59 30.55 6.53
CA ILE A 232 4.65 31.63 6.84
C ILE A 232 3.77 31.06 7.95
N SER A 233 3.99 31.48 9.18
CA SER A 233 3.12 31.16 10.31
C SER A 233 1.81 31.94 10.16
N VAL A 234 0.91 31.42 9.35
CA VAL A 234 -0.47 31.92 9.27
C VAL A 234 -1.29 31.14 10.30
N GLU A 235 -2.11 31.87 11.07
CA GLU A 235 -3.07 31.24 12.00
C GLU A 235 -3.96 30.29 11.19
N LYS A 236 -4.12 29.02 11.63
CA LYS A 236 -4.79 27.95 10.88
C LYS A 236 -6.21 28.31 10.44
N ASP A 237 -6.95 29.02 11.28
CA ASP A 237 -8.32 29.50 11.04
C ASP A 237 -8.43 30.58 9.95
N LYS A 238 -7.31 31.14 9.50
CA LYS A 238 -7.23 32.10 8.37
C LYS A 238 -6.83 31.44 7.05
N LEU A 239 -6.45 30.16 7.06
CA LEU A 239 -6.08 29.45 5.86
C LEU A 239 -7.33 29.05 5.07
N VAL A 240 -7.34 29.44 3.79
CA VAL A 240 -8.41 29.14 2.82
C VAL A 240 -7.95 28.02 1.90
N ILE A 241 -8.70 26.92 1.85
CA ILE A 241 -8.46 25.80 0.96
C ILE A 241 -9.58 25.73 -0.09
N LEU A 242 -9.21 25.68 -1.35
CA LEU A 242 -10.13 25.39 -2.44
C LEU A 242 -10.10 23.89 -2.73
N ILE A 243 -11.27 23.25 -2.73
CA ILE A 243 -11.45 21.84 -3.08
C ILE A 243 -12.20 21.79 -4.39
N ALA A 244 -11.54 21.30 -5.44
CA ALA A 244 -12.15 21.04 -6.74
C ALA A 244 -12.45 19.55 -6.85
N GLU A 245 -13.71 19.18 -6.75
CA GLU A 245 -14.21 17.80 -6.68
C GLU A 245 -15.63 17.75 -7.23
N ASP A 246 -15.89 16.94 -8.24
CA ASP A 246 -17.19 16.82 -8.90
C ASP A 246 -18.16 15.87 -8.18
N ASN A 247 -17.68 15.07 -7.24
CA ASN A 247 -18.48 14.14 -6.47
C ASN A 247 -18.84 14.72 -5.09
N ASP A 248 -20.14 14.94 -4.84
CA ASP A 248 -20.64 15.48 -3.57
C ASP A 248 -20.21 14.63 -2.35
N SER A 249 -20.16 13.30 -2.46
CA SER A 249 -19.74 12.43 -1.35
C SER A 249 -18.28 12.61 -1.01
N ASN A 250 -17.40 12.74 -2.00
CA ASN A 250 -15.99 13.01 -1.80
C ASN A 250 -15.79 14.40 -1.19
N TYR A 251 -16.47 15.41 -1.73
CA TYR A 251 -16.41 16.76 -1.17
C TYR A 251 -16.83 16.79 0.31
N ARG A 252 -17.96 16.14 0.66
CA ARG A 252 -18.42 16.05 2.07
C ARG A 252 -17.41 15.36 3.00
N LEU A 253 -16.69 14.39 2.49
CA LEU A 253 -15.61 13.75 3.24
C LEU A 253 -14.51 14.78 3.57
N PHE A 254 -14.00 15.51 2.58
CA PHE A 254 -13.01 16.57 2.80
C PHE A 254 -13.55 17.67 3.73
N GLU A 255 -14.80 18.11 3.51
CA GLU A 255 -15.46 19.09 4.36
C GLU A 255 -15.50 18.62 5.82
N SER A 256 -15.89 17.38 6.07
CA SER A 256 -15.99 16.84 7.44
C SER A 256 -14.66 16.83 8.18
N ILE A 257 -13.55 16.61 7.46
CA ILE A 257 -12.19 16.54 8.01
C ILE A 257 -11.62 17.95 8.24
N LEU A 258 -11.77 18.84 7.23
CA LEU A 258 -11.01 20.09 7.15
C LEU A 258 -11.75 21.32 7.71
N ARG A 259 -13.09 21.34 7.72
CA ARG A 259 -13.90 22.54 8.09
C ARG A 259 -13.68 23.03 9.53
N LYS A 260 -13.15 22.18 10.41
CA LYS A 260 -12.90 22.55 11.81
C LYS A 260 -11.68 23.46 11.96
N GLU A 261 -10.73 23.40 11.03
CA GLU A 261 -9.45 24.09 11.12
C GLU A 261 -9.23 25.09 9.98
N TYR A 262 -9.98 25.00 8.87
CA TYR A 262 -9.77 25.77 7.65
C TYR A 262 -11.06 26.35 7.09
N THR A 263 -10.95 27.46 6.38
CA THR A 263 -12.04 27.98 5.54
C THR A 263 -12.03 27.25 4.20
N LEU A 264 -13.15 26.63 3.82
CA LEU A 264 -13.24 25.83 2.61
C LEU A 264 -14.00 26.57 1.51
N LEU A 265 -13.50 26.48 0.28
CA LEU A 265 -14.16 26.85 -0.95
C LEU A 265 -14.36 25.60 -1.79
N HIS A 266 -15.47 25.49 -2.52
CA HIS A 266 -15.76 24.34 -3.37
C HIS A 266 -15.90 24.76 -4.83
N ALA A 267 -15.37 23.93 -5.73
CA ALA A 267 -15.55 24.00 -7.17
C ALA A 267 -15.96 22.61 -7.70
N TRP A 268 -16.96 22.57 -8.57
CA TRP A 268 -17.49 21.34 -9.17
C TRP A 268 -16.73 20.87 -10.41
N ASN A 269 -15.81 21.67 -10.92
CA ASN A 269 -14.99 21.39 -12.10
C ASN A 269 -13.78 22.31 -12.15
N GLY A 270 -12.84 22.02 -13.05
CA GLY A 270 -11.62 22.81 -13.18
C GLY A 270 -11.87 24.26 -13.60
N GLN A 271 -12.88 24.55 -14.41
CA GLN A 271 -13.19 25.90 -14.83
C GLN A 271 -13.64 26.75 -13.63
N GLU A 272 -14.56 26.25 -12.79
CA GLU A 272 -14.97 26.93 -11.57
C GLU A 272 -13.78 27.09 -10.61
N ALA A 273 -12.89 26.08 -10.51
CA ALA A 273 -11.69 26.17 -9.69
C ALA A 273 -10.79 27.35 -10.11
N VAL A 274 -10.57 27.54 -11.42
CA VAL A 274 -9.81 28.67 -11.95
C VAL A 274 -10.48 30.02 -11.63
N GLU A 275 -11.79 30.11 -11.75
CA GLU A 275 -12.57 31.34 -11.45
C GLU A 275 -12.49 31.70 -9.97
N ILE A 276 -12.71 30.71 -9.08
CA ILE A 276 -12.64 30.90 -7.64
C ILE A 276 -11.19 31.25 -7.23
N TYR A 277 -10.20 30.57 -7.81
CA TYR A 277 -8.78 30.87 -7.53
C TYR A 277 -8.44 32.32 -7.87
N ARG A 278 -8.89 32.83 -9.02
CA ARG A 278 -8.63 34.22 -9.44
C ARG A 278 -9.27 35.24 -8.51
N GLN A 279 -10.47 34.94 -7.99
CA GLN A 279 -11.26 35.86 -7.18
C GLN A 279 -10.85 35.84 -5.69
N ARG A 280 -10.59 34.65 -5.16
CA ARG A 280 -10.43 34.40 -3.72
C ARG A 280 -9.00 34.15 -3.27
N ARG A 281 -8.09 33.81 -4.20
CA ARG A 281 -6.68 33.54 -3.90
C ARG A 281 -6.49 32.57 -2.71
N PRO A 282 -7.01 31.34 -2.76
CA PRO A 282 -6.84 30.37 -1.68
C PRO A 282 -5.35 30.05 -1.45
N HIS A 283 -5.03 29.64 -0.25
CA HIS A 283 -3.67 29.30 0.18
C HIS A 283 -3.24 27.90 -0.32
N LEU A 284 -4.21 27.01 -0.50
CA LEU A 284 -4.01 25.65 -1.00
C LEU A 284 -5.17 25.27 -1.94
N VAL A 285 -4.87 24.48 -2.96
CA VAL A 285 -5.86 23.87 -3.84
C VAL A 285 -5.71 22.35 -3.75
N LEU A 286 -6.80 21.66 -3.40
CA LEU A 286 -6.97 20.22 -3.57
C LEU A 286 -7.77 20.01 -4.85
N MET A 287 -7.15 19.32 -5.83
CA MET A 287 -7.67 19.21 -7.19
C MET A 287 -7.86 17.75 -7.55
N ASP A 288 -9.11 17.34 -7.84
CA ASP A 288 -9.30 16.08 -8.54
C ASP A 288 -8.83 16.22 -10.01
N ILE A 289 -8.27 15.13 -10.51
CA ILE A 289 -7.75 15.05 -11.87
C ILE A 289 -8.89 14.83 -12.87
N ASN A 290 -9.87 14.01 -12.52
CA ASN A 290 -10.92 13.56 -13.44
C ASN A 290 -12.25 14.29 -13.19
N MET A 291 -12.32 15.52 -13.61
CA MET A 291 -13.55 16.33 -13.52
C MET A 291 -14.16 16.63 -14.89
N PRO A 292 -15.49 16.85 -14.99
CA PRO A 292 -16.14 17.29 -16.21
C PRO A 292 -15.75 18.72 -16.57
N VAL A 293 -15.98 19.14 -17.83
CA VAL A 293 -15.77 20.47 -18.40
C VAL A 293 -14.29 20.82 -18.55
N MET A 294 -13.51 20.80 -17.47
CA MET A 294 -12.07 21.02 -17.43
C MET A 294 -11.49 20.09 -16.36
N ASN A 295 -10.56 19.26 -16.75
CA ASN A 295 -9.90 18.31 -15.85
C ASN A 295 -8.80 19.00 -15.02
N GLY A 296 -8.26 18.31 -14.02
CA GLY A 296 -7.27 18.88 -13.10
C GLY A 296 -5.89 19.16 -13.70
N TYR A 297 -5.60 18.69 -14.92
CA TYR A 297 -4.35 18.98 -15.64
C TYR A 297 -4.45 20.21 -16.57
N GLU A 298 -5.63 20.55 -17.03
CA GLU A 298 -5.89 21.73 -17.87
C GLU A 298 -5.92 23.01 -17.04
#